data_b18629f1b67df045dc9de98e806e9744
#
_entry.id   b18629f1b67df045dc9de98e806e9744
#
_cell.length_a   1.000
_cell.length_b   1.000
_cell.length_c   1.000
_cell.angle_alpha   90.00
_cell.angle_beta   90.00
_cell.angle_gamma   90.00
#
_symmetry.space_group_name_H-M   'P 1'
#
loop_
_entity.id
_entity.type
_entity.pdbx_description
1 polymer ?
#
loop_
_entity_poly.entity_id
_entity_poly.type
_entity_poly.pdbx_seq_one_letter_code
_entity_poly.pdbx_strand_id
1 'polypeptide(L)'
;MKKGFLTLILAGSLMSAGAENALTGTKFTDNWSVGINAGVTQPLAHPYSIGENIRPQVGVELYKQFTPVFKTGVEFNAGINTTGIYGNRGVRTAFDHANLNLLGGLNLMNLFGGYKGSPRVFEIEALGGIGVGHVFGCKDADGSKAHKNYMTSKFGLNLGFNIG
;
A
#
# COMPACT_ATOMS: atom_id res chain seq x y z
N MET A 1 20.62 -18.43 9.27
CA MET A 1 20.28 -17.70 8.03
C MET A 1 18.88 -17.11 8.19
N LYS A 2 18.79 -15.78 8.30
CA LYS A 2 17.50 -15.09 8.44
C LYS A 2 16.77 -15.20 7.11
N LYS A 3 15.70 -16.00 7.05
CA LYS A 3 14.82 -16.07 5.86
C LYS A 3 14.05 -14.76 5.79
N GLY A 4 14.37 -13.92 4.81
CA GLY A 4 13.60 -12.72 4.51
C GLY A 4 12.19 -13.13 4.10
N PHE A 5 11.19 -12.61 4.81
CA PHE A 5 9.80 -12.78 4.43
C PHE A 5 9.51 -11.83 3.26
N LEU A 6 9.25 -12.37 2.09
CA LEU A 6 8.70 -11.61 0.97
C LEU A 6 7.18 -11.73 1.03
N THR A 7 6.51 -10.66 1.41
CA THR A 7 5.04 -10.59 1.37
C THR A 7 4.64 -9.77 0.15
N LEU A 8 3.96 -10.38 -0.81
CA LEU A 8 3.32 -9.65 -1.90
C LEU A 8 2.01 -9.08 -1.37
N ILE A 9 1.95 -7.78 -1.24
CA ILE A 9 0.71 -7.07 -1.00
C ILE A 9 0.05 -6.87 -2.36
N LEU A 10 -0.87 -7.74 -2.72
CA LEU A 10 -1.76 -7.51 -3.85
C LEU A 10 -2.84 -6.53 -3.35
N ALA A 11 -2.47 -5.25 -3.24
CA ALA A 11 -3.43 -4.20 -2.98
C ALA A 11 -4.15 -3.91 -4.29
N GLY A 12 -5.27 -4.59 -4.51
CA GLY A 12 -6.28 -4.07 -5.39
C GLY A 12 -6.89 -2.86 -4.69
N SER A 13 -6.40 -1.67 -4.97
CA SER A 13 -7.06 -0.44 -4.53
C SER A 13 -8.35 -0.29 -5.33
N LEU A 14 -9.41 -0.90 -4.84
CA LEU A 14 -10.75 -0.56 -5.24
C LEU A 14 -11.06 0.79 -4.58
N MET A 15 -11.04 1.84 -5.38
CA MET A 15 -11.40 3.21 -5.06
C MET A 15 -10.34 4.04 -4.32
N SER A 16 -9.36 4.56 -5.04
CA SER A 16 -8.95 5.91 -4.70
C SER A 16 -10.00 6.85 -5.30
N ALA A 17 -10.91 7.34 -4.48
CA ALA A 17 -11.81 8.43 -4.85
C ALA A 17 -11.01 9.75 -4.78
N GLY A 18 -9.96 9.83 -5.56
CA GLY A 18 -9.20 11.03 -5.81
C GLY A 18 -9.29 11.29 -7.29
N ALA A 19 -10.23 12.15 -7.71
CA ALA A 19 -10.11 12.74 -9.02
C ALA A 19 -8.68 13.29 -9.13
N GLU A 20 -7.89 12.81 -10.08
CA GLU A 20 -6.63 13.44 -10.42
C GLU A 20 -6.97 14.85 -10.92
N ASN A 21 -6.86 15.80 -10.00
CA ASN A 21 -7.03 17.20 -10.36
C ASN A 21 -5.88 17.59 -11.28
N ALA A 22 -6.21 18.28 -12.37
CA ALA A 22 -5.20 18.97 -13.15
C ALA A 22 -4.31 19.77 -12.18
N LEU A 23 -2.99 19.75 -12.39
CA LEU A 23 -2.07 20.53 -11.56
C LEU A 23 -2.52 21.99 -11.52
N THR A 24 -2.92 22.47 -10.35
CA THR A 24 -3.58 23.76 -10.20
C THR A 24 -2.65 24.86 -9.71
N GLY A 25 -1.40 24.54 -9.35
CA GLY A 25 -0.46 25.54 -8.86
C GLY A 25 0.92 24.96 -8.59
N THR A 26 1.83 25.86 -8.18
CA THR A 26 3.23 25.54 -7.86
C THR A 26 3.57 25.70 -6.38
N LYS A 27 2.61 26.11 -5.56
CA LYS A 27 2.83 26.29 -4.12
C LYS A 27 2.91 24.93 -3.42
N PHE A 28 3.59 24.88 -2.30
CA PHE A 28 3.70 23.66 -1.49
C PHE A 28 2.33 23.11 -1.05
N THR A 29 1.37 23.97 -0.83
CA THR A 29 0.00 23.61 -0.42
C THR A 29 -0.87 23.02 -1.53
N ASP A 30 -0.46 23.18 -2.78
CA ASP A 30 -1.24 22.74 -3.94
C ASP A 30 -0.99 21.25 -4.26
N ASN A 31 -1.92 20.63 -4.99
CA ASN A 31 -1.79 19.30 -5.56
C ASN A 31 -1.57 18.16 -4.52
N TRP A 32 -2.19 18.30 -3.37
CA TRP A 32 -2.29 17.24 -2.38
C TRP A 32 -3.55 16.40 -2.61
N SER A 33 -3.44 15.10 -2.41
CA SER A 33 -4.57 14.18 -2.44
C SER A 33 -4.54 13.25 -1.24
N VAL A 34 -5.71 12.96 -0.72
CA VAL A 34 -5.92 12.00 0.38
C VAL A 34 -6.77 10.88 -0.16
N GLY A 35 -6.38 9.64 0.10
CA GLY A 35 -7.11 8.45 -0.32
C GLY A 35 -7.34 7.48 0.83
N ILE A 36 -8.34 6.64 0.65
CA ILE A 36 -8.58 5.46 1.49
C ILE A 36 -8.35 4.25 0.59
N ASN A 37 -7.58 3.29 1.06
CA ASN A 37 -7.37 2.05 0.36
C ASN A 37 -7.94 0.87 1.15
N ALA A 38 -8.41 -0.13 0.44
CA ALA A 38 -8.79 -1.42 0.97
C ALA A 38 -8.25 -2.50 0.04
N GLY A 39 -7.77 -3.57 0.59
CA GLY A 39 -7.16 -4.63 -0.19
C GLY A 39 -7.02 -5.92 0.59
N VAL A 40 -6.26 -6.82 0.03
CA VAL A 40 -5.93 -8.08 0.67
C VAL A 40 -4.42 -8.28 0.68
N THR A 41 -3.94 -8.94 1.70
CA THR A 41 -2.54 -9.36 1.82
C THR A 41 -2.46 -10.87 1.84
N GLN A 42 -1.44 -11.40 1.19
CA GLN A 42 -1.17 -12.83 1.15
C GLN A 42 0.33 -13.08 1.33
N PRO A 43 0.74 -14.03 2.18
CA PRO A 43 2.13 -14.43 2.27
C PRO A 43 2.53 -15.21 1.02
N LEU A 44 3.70 -14.90 0.45
CA LEU A 44 4.27 -15.65 -0.69
C LEU A 44 5.33 -16.67 -0.27
N ALA A 45 5.71 -16.67 1.00
CA ALA A 45 6.74 -17.58 1.49
C ALA A 45 6.15 -18.96 1.80
N HIS A 46 6.87 -20.01 1.36
CA HIS A 46 6.58 -21.38 1.77
C HIS A 46 6.46 -21.47 3.33
N PRO A 47 5.45 -22.18 3.90
CA PRO A 47 4.67 -23.26 3.29
C PRO A 47 3.28 -22.88 2.74
N TYR A 48 3.01 -21.59 2.50
CA TYR A 48 1.68 -21.15 2.09
C TYR A 48 1.48 -21.28 0.58
N SER A 49 0.35 -21.85 0.18
CA SER A 49 -0.08 -21.90 -1.22
C SER A 49 -0.73 -20.57 -1.63
N ILE A 50 -0.69 -20.26 -2.93
CA ILE A 50 -1.40 -19.11 -3.49
C ILE A 50 -2.90 -19.29 -3.24
N GLY A 51 -3.55 -18.27 -2.67
CA GLY A 51 -4.97 -18.30 -2.30
C GLY A 51 -5.24 -18.71 -0.85
N GLU A 52 -4.26 -19.29 -0.17
CA GLU A 52 -4.38 -19.60 1.25
C GLU A 52 -3.96 -18.39 2.11
N ASN A 53 -4.63 -18.23 3.24
CA ASN A 53 -4.31 -17.16 4.20
C ASN A 53 -4.41 -15.72 3.65
N ILE A 54 -5.32 -15.50 2.72
CA ILE A 54 -5.68 -14.14 2.30
C ILE A 54 -6.34 -13.43 3.49
N ARG A 55 -5.85 -12.21 3.79
CA ARG A 55 -6.34 -11.38 4.89
C ARG A 55 -6.66 -9.98 4.39
N PRO A 56 -7.77 -9.39 4.85
CA PRO A 56 -8.10 -8.02 4.49
C PRO A 56 -7.13 -7.02 5.14
N GLN A 57 -6.90 -5.93 4.43
CA GLN A 57 -6.21 -4.76 4.96
C GLN A 57 -6.94 -3.49 4.54
N VAL A 58 -6.82 -2.47 5.36
CA VAL A 58 -7.33 -1.13 5.08
C VAL A 58 -6.23 -0.11 5.35
N GLY A 59 -6.30 1.02 4.69
CA GLY A 59 -5.32 2.05 4.87
C GLY A 59 -5.78 3.42 4.43
N VAL A 60 -4.92 4.38 4.72
CA VAL A 60 -5.05 5.76 4.28
C VAL A 60 -3.76 6.17 3.58
N GLU A 61 -3.90 7.02 2.60
CA GLU A 61 -2.76 7.50 1.82
C GLU A 61 -2.85 9.01 1.62
N LEU A 62 -1.70 9.65 1.61
CA LEU A 62 -1.54 11.06 1.36
C LEU A 62 -0.47 11.22 0.29
N TYR A 63 -0.83 11.78 -0.85
CA TYR A 63 0.09 12.04 -1.95
C TYR A 63 0.23 13.52 -2.22
N LYS A 64 1.43 13.89 -2.67
CA LYS A 64 1.78 15.17 -3.26
C LYS A 64 2.19 14.94 -4.70
N GLN A 65 1.47 15.55 -5.63
CA GLN A 65 1.84 15.51 -7.04
C GLN A 65 2.77 16.69 -7.35
N PHE A 66 3.94 16.39 -7.90
CA PHE A 66 4.97 17.36 -8.24
C PHE A 66 4.92 17.73 -9.71
N THR A 67 4.63 16.76 -10.56
CA THR A 67 4.51 16.93 -12.01
C THR A 67 3.32 16.11 -12.51
N PRO A 68 2.83 16.33 -13.73
CA PRO A 68 1.79 15.48 -14.30
C PRO A 68 2.16 13.99 -14.39
N VAL A 69 3.44 13.68 -14.26
CA VAL A 69 3.98 12.30 -14.36
C VAL A 69 4.34 11.72 -13.01
N PHE A 70 4.82 12.57 -12.07
CA PHE A 70 5.42 12.10 -10.83
C PHE A 70 4.71 12.61 -9.59
N LYS A 71 4.42 11.71 -8.66
CA LYS A 71 3.95 12.00 -7.31
C LYS A 71 4.76 11.23 -6.26
N THR A 72 4.74 11.71 -5.04
CA THR A 72 5.23 10.96 -3.88
C THR A 72 4.24 11.08 -2.74
N GLY A 73 4.29 10.17 -1.79
CA GLY A 73 3.37 10.20 -0.68
C GLY A 73 3.71 9.22 0.42
N VAL A 74 2.88 9.24 1.43
CA VAL A 74 2.92 8.31 2.55
C VAL A 74 1.63 7.51 2.58
N GLU A 75 1.75 6.24 2.92
CA GLU A 75 0.63 5.31 3.05
C GLU A 75 0.74 4.61 4.40
N PHE A 76 -0.35 4.60 5.14
CA PHE A 76 -0.50 3.81 6.35
C PHE A 76 -1.50 2.70 6.10
N ASN A 77 -1.12 1.45 6.33
CA ASN A 77 -1.97 0.28 6.20
C ASN A 77 -2.05 -0.48 7.52
N ALA A 78 -3.23 -1.02 7.81
CA ALA A 78 -3.48 -1.92 8.93
C ALA A 78 -4.10 -3.22 8.41
N GLY A 79 -3.52 -4.33 8.79
CA GLY A 79 -4.02 -5.66 8.46
C GLY A 79 -4.98 -6.17 9.51
N ILE A 80 -6.04 -6.80 9.03
CA ILE A 80 -7.08 -7.34 9.87
C ILE A 80 -6.89 -8.85 9.96
N ASN A 81 -6.72 -9.37 11.19
CA ASN A 81 -6.60 -10.80 11.46
C ASN A 81 -5.44 -11.48 10.68
N THR A 82 -4.28 -10.81 10.60
CA THR A 82 -3.08 -11.30 9.90
C THR A 82 -2.15 -12.14 10.81
N THR A 83 -2.44 -12.26 12.09
CA THR A 83 -1.62 -12.98 13.08
C THR A 83 -1.35 -14.44 12.71
N GLY A 84 -2.29 -15.10 12.06
CA GLY A 84 -2.11 -16.44 11.53
C GLY A 84 -1.01 -16.56 10.48
N ILE A 85 -0.75 -15.49 9.72
CA ILE A 85 0.30 -15.43 8.69
C ILE A 85 1.68 -15.37 9.34
N TYR A 86 1.79 -14.71 10.47
CA TYR A 86 3.07 -14.48 11.16
C TYR A 86 3.39 -15.56 12.23
N GLY A 87 2.68 -16.68 12.20
CA GLY A 87 2.97 -17.83 13.02
C GLY A 87 2.36 -17.82 14.42
N ASN A 88 1.38 -16.95 14.67
CA ASN A 88 0.80 -16.81 16.00
C ASN A 88 -0.72 -16.99 16.02
N ARG A 89 -1.17 -18.13 16.54
CA ARG A 89 -2.58 -18.51 16.61
C ARG A 89 -3.31 -18.03 17.88
N GLY A 90 -2.70 -17.19 18.71
CA GLY A 90 -3.19 -16.99 20.07
C GLY A 90 -3.78 -15.63 20.41
N VAL A 91 -3.54 -14.58 19.59
CA VAL A 91 -3.99 -13.22 19.92
C VAL A 91 -4.91 -12.73 18.81
N ARG A 92 -6.20 -12.60 19.13
CA ARG A 92 -7.16 -11.94 18.23
C ARG A 92 -7.18 -10.45 18.55
N THR A 93 -6.52 -9.68 17.71
CA THR A 93 -6.64 -8.21 17.69
C THR A 93 -7.37 -7.80 16.42
N ALA A 94 -8.17 -6.74 16.49
CA ALA A 94 -8.86 -6.22 15.30
C ALA A 94 -7.85 -5.83 14.22
N PHE A 95 -6.73 -5.20 14.64
CA PHE A 95 -5.58 -4.88 13.80
C PHE A 95 -4.35 -5.54 14.40
N ASP A 96 -3.76 -6.46 13.69
CA ASP A 96 -2.65 -7.25 14.19
C ASP A 96 -1.32 -6.90 13.51
N HIS A 97 -1.37 -6.05 12.48
CA HIS A 97 -0.18 -5.45 11.91
C HIS A 97 -0.46 -4.04 11.38
N ALA A 98 0.53 -3.18 11.47
CA ALA A 98 0.50 -1.85 10.87
C ALA A 98 1.75 -1.65 10.02
N ASN A 99 1.61 -0.88 8.95
CA ASN A 99 2.69 -0.60 8.02
C ASN A 99 2.64 0.85 7.55
N LEU A 100 3.78 1.52 7.56
CA LEU A 100 3.96 2.87 7.07
C LEU A 100 4.94 2.84 5.90
N ASN A 101 4.49 3.27 4.73
CA ASN A 101 5.27 3.29 3.51
C ASN A 101 5.49 4.72 3.00
N LEU A 102 6.68 4.96 2.46
CA LEU A 102 6.98 6.08 1.60
C LEU A 102 6.91 5.60 0.16
N LEU A 103 6.07 6.23 -0.65
CA LEU A 103 5.77 5.80 -2.01
C LEU A 103 6.16 6.87 -3.03
N GLY A 104 6.61 6.40 -4.19
CA GLY A 104 6.70 7.19 -5.41
C GLY A 104 5.76 6.62 -6.47
N GLY A 105 5.09 7.48 -7.21
CA GLY A 105 4.18 7.11 -8.29
C GLY A 105 4.55 7.75 -9.61
N LEU A 106 4.41 6.98 -10.68
CA LEU A 106 4.63 7.43 -12.06
C LEU A 106 3.37 7.18 -12.88
N ASN A 107 2.74 8.25 -13.37
CA ASN A 107 1.64 8.14 -14.32
C ASN A 107 2.18 7.74 -15.69
N LEU A 108 2.00 6.48 -16.06
CA LEU A 108 2.53 5.92 -17.29
C LEU A 108 1.82 6.49 -18.53
N MET A 109 0.54 6.83 -18.41
CA MET A 109 -0.21 7.42 -19.53
C MET A 109 0.30 8.82 -19.86
N ASN A 110 0.65 9.61 -18.85
CA ASN A 110 1.24 10.93 -19.05
C ASN A 110 2.72 10.86 -19.46
N LEU A 111 3.45 9.84 -18.97
CA LEU A 111 4.84 9.62 -19.32
C LEU A 111 5.02 9.28 -20.81
N PHE A 112 4.20 8.35 -21.33
CA PHE A 112 4.33 7.87 -22.70
C PHE A 112 3.42 8.62 -23.69
N GLY A 113 2.25 9.07 -23.24
CA GLY A 113 1.24 9.72 -24.09
C GLY A 113 1.21 11.25 -23.99
N GLY A 114 2.10 11.83 -23.18
CA GLY A 114 2.13 13.27 -22.91
C GLY A 114 0.96 13.75 -22.05
N TYR A 115 1.15 14.82 -21.32
CA TYR A 115 0.10 15.46 -20.53
C TYR A 115 -0.84 16.29 -21.41
N LYS A 116 -2.16 16.07 -21.29
CA LYS A 116 -3.18 16.74 -22.11
C LYS A 116 -3.81 17.98 -21.45
N GLY A 117 -3.35 18.38 -20.26
CA GLY A 117 -3.94 19.50 -19.51
C GLY A 117 -5.24 19.17 -18.79
N SER A 118 -5.76 17.97 -18.94
CA SER A 118 -6.95 17.46 -18.25
C SER A 118 -6.78 15.98 -17.89
N PRO A 119 -7.42 15.51 -16.82
CA PRO A 119 -7.42 14.10 -16.46
C PRO A 119 -7.97 13.23 -17.62
N ARG A 120 -7.35 12.08 -17.81
CA ARG A 120 -7.83 11.08 -18.77
C ARG A 120 -8.95 10.27 -18.12
N VAL A 121 -9.87 9.75 -18.93
CA VAL A 121 -10.91 8.82 -18.44
C VAL A 121 -10.29 7.58 -17.81
N PHE A 122 -9.18 7.12 -18.36
CA PHE A 122 -8.45 5.96 -17.88
C PHE A 122 -6.97 6.31 -17.66
N GLU A 123 -6.43 5.89 -16.53
CA GLU A 123 -5.04 6.13 -16.15
C GLU A 123 -4.38 4.87 -15.58
N ILE A 124 -3.11 4.70 -15.93
CA ILE A 124 -2.27 3.64 -15.38
C ILE A 124 -1.10 4.31 -14.66
N GLU A 125 -0.91 3.91 -13.43
CA GLU A 125 0.13 4.44 -12.57
C GLU A 125 0.99 3.32 -12.00
N ALA A 126 2.30 3.43 -12.16
CA ALA A 126 3.26 2.55 -11.48
C ALA A 126 3.60 3.13 -10.12
N LEU A 127 3.53 2.31 -9.09
CA LEU A 127 3.90 2.65 -7.71
C LEU A 127 5.09 1.85 -7.26
N GLY A 128 6.00 2.49 -6.55
CA GLY A 128 7.11 1.84 -5.86
C GLY A 128 7.41 2.54 -4.54
N GLY A 129 7.83 1.77 -3.54
CA GLY A 129 8.13 2.36 -2.25
C GLY A 129 8.78 1.41 -1.25
N ILE A 130 9.19 2.00 -0.15
CA ILE A 130 9.78 1.31 1.00
C ILE A 130 9.05 1.73 2.27
N GLY A 131 9.06 0.89 3.27
CA GLY A 131 8.37 1.19 4.52
C GLY A 131 8.87 0.38 5.70
N VAL A 132 8.22 0.64 6.82
CA VAL A 132 8.41 -0.08 8.07
C VAL A 132 7.08 -0.60 8.57
N GLY A 133 7.09 -1.82 9.05
CA GLY A 133 5.91 -2.45 9.60
C GLY A 133 6.15 -2.97 11.01
N HIS A 134 5.06 -3.10 11.74
CA HIS A 134 5.02 -3.61 13.08
C HIS A 134 3.92 -4.65 13.22
N VAL A 135 4.25 -5.82 13.77
CA VAL A 135 3.27 -6.86 14.10
C VAL A 135 2.99 -6.82 15.58
N PHE A 136 1.72 -6.67 15.93
CA PHE A 136 1.25 -6.59 17.31
C PHE A 136 0.94 -7.99 17.87
N GLY A 137 1.24 -8.19 19.14
CA GLY A 137 0.76 -9.35 19.87
C GLY A 137 1.28 -10.71 19.42
N CYS A 138 2.42 -10.76 18.74
CA CYS A 138 3.13 -12.02 18.50
C CYS A 138 3.53 -12.67 19.83
N LYS A 139 3.53 -14.00 19.85
CA LYS A 139 4.15 -14.77 20.93
C LYS A 139 5.41 -15.43 20.42
N ASP A 140 6.47 -15.40 21.16
CA ASP A 140 7.65 -16.21 20.88
C ASP A 140 7.45 -17.68 21.25
N ALA A 141 8.40 -18.53 20.92
CA ALA A 141 8.31 -19.97 21.17
C ALA A 141 8.15 -20.31 22.67
N ASP A 142 8.57 -19.41 23.54
CA ASP A 142 8.43 -19.50 25.00
C ASP A 142 7.08 -18.99 25.53
N GLY A 143 6.19 -18.49 24.64
CA GLY A 143 4.89 -17.94 24.99
C GLY A 143 4.91 -16.48 25.43
N SER A 144 6.07 -15.83 25.47
CA SER A 144 6.19 -14.40 25.78
C SER A 144 5.61 -13.54 24.65
N LYS A 145 5.09 -12.35 24.98
CA LYS A 145 4.62 -11.39 23.98
C LYS A 145 5.81 -10.80 23.23
N ALA A 146 5.88 -11.07 21.95
CA ALA A 146 6.88 -10.48 21.07
C ALA A 146 6.25 -9.44 20.17
N HIS A 147 6.97 -8.34 19.94
CA HIS A 147 6.68 -7.35 18.92
C HIS A 147 7.74 -7.48 17.84
N LYS A 148 7.31 -7.60 16.59
CA LYS A 148 8.24 -7.75 15.48
C LYS A 148 8.16 -6.55 14.54
N ASN A 149 9.31 -5.90 14.37
CA ASN A 149 9.48 -4.86 13.36
C ASN A 149 10.09 -5.47 12.10
N TYR A 150 9.67 -4.98 10.94
CA TYR A 150 10.17 -5.43 9.65
C TYR A 150 10.23 -4.26 8.66
N MET A 151 11.10 -4.40 7.66
CA MET A 151 11.10 -3.49 6.53
C MET A 151 10.23 -4.06 5.42
N THR A 152 9.58 -3.17 4.68
CA THR A 152 8.73 -3.50 3.55
C THR A 152 9.22 -2.81 2.29
N SER A 153 8.98 -3.45 1.16
CA SER A 153 9.03 -2.84 -0.16
C SER A 153 7.70 -3.10 -0.86
N LYS A 154 7.17 -2.08 -1.52
CA LYS A 154 5.92 -2.15 -2.26
C LYS A 154 6.17 -1.81 -3.71
N PHE A 155 5.62 -2.63 -4.60
CA PHE A 155 5.55 -2.34 -6.04
C PHE A 155 4.15 -2.69 -6.51
N GLY A 156 3.58 -1.86 -7.38
CA GLY A 156 2.24 -2.08 -7.85
C GLY A 156 1.87 -1.24 -9.07
N LEU A 157 0.71 -1.55 -9.62
CA LEU A 157 0.07 -0.77 -10.66
C LEU A 157 -1.31 -0.36 -10.15
N ASN A 158 -1.61 0.92 -10.25
CA ASN A 158 -2.95 1.45 -10.04
C ASN A 158 -3.61 1.66 -11.39
N LEU A 159 -4.89 1.30 -11.45
CA LEU A 159 -5.76 1.59 -12.59
C LEU A 159 -6.81 2.59 -12.10
N GLY A 160 -6.80 3.79 -12.65
CA GLY A 160 -7.71 4.87 -12.32
C GLY A 160 -8.76 5.08 -13.40
N PHE A 161 -10.00 5.32 -12.98
CA PHE A 161 -11.07 5.78 -13.85
C PHE A 161 -11.59 7.11 -13.31
N ASN A 162 -11.45 8.17 -14.11
CA ASN A 162 -12.00 9.48 -13.79
C ASN A 162 -13.44 9.53 -14.30
N ILE A 163 -14.38 9.56 -13.38
CA ILE A 163 -15.80 9.73 -13.64
C ILE A 163 -16.08 11.21 -13.41
N GLY A 164 -16.16 11.99 -14.52
CA GLY A 164 -16.30 13.44 -14.52
C GLY A 164 -17.51 13.99 -13.77
#